data_27f0309ea3788f37595475f727dd54c0
#
_entry.id   27f0309ea3788f37595475f727dd54c0
#
_cell.length_a   1.000
_cell.length_b   1.000
_cell.length_c   1.000
_cell.angle_alpha   90.00
_cell.angle_beta   90.00
_cell.angle_gamma   90.00
#
_symmetry.space_group_name_H-M   'P 1'
#
loop_
_entity.id
_entity.type
_entity.pdbx_description
1 polymer ?
#
loop_
_entity_poly.entity_id
_entity_poly.type
_entity_poly.pdbx_seq_one_letter_code
_entity_poly.pdbx_strand_id
1 'polypeptide(L)'
;VAAKPFVMALDRGLTRAATQQELWLARFTGAAPEAGELPLDSKVVTLAQQAASQGRPLYLLAENPHLARALLERAQLDACVIDLNGLRGDSRLKSLRRLIGDDAFEFAGAAPLDQPIRRAAGVDDPVTRLLRVDTVLGLWRSLRPHHWIKNLLIFLPLLAAQKWQESSALAQASAAFGVFCLTCSAIYIVNDLFDLRDDRRHPHKRYRPLAAGQLKPATALLAALLLLGTGIALAGLWIPSGHFLALTLTYAVVALLYSRWLKTLRFIDLFSLGALYTLRVAAGAAAIHIWPSFWLLALCLCLFTSLACAKRAAELVQAQKNGLQGISRRRYQLQDLKAIRALGALTATGACAVLIIYTSEKAPKLYANPYAVGLAALPLMLWVVHIWQKATAGQIREDPVLFALRDAKSWLLLAVLLLMFVLAQP
;
A
#
# COMPACT_ATOMS: atom_id res chain seq x y z
N VAL A 1 29.20 -43.79 6.29
CA VAL A 1 28.80 -42.81 5.26
C VAL A 1 28.81 -41.43 5.94
N ALA A 2 29.71 -40.53 5.49
CA ALA A 2 29.74 -39.17 6.04
C ALA A 2 28.38 -38.51 5.88
N ALA A 3 27.90 -37.81 6.91
CA ALA A 3 26.60 -37.16 6.88
C ALA A 3 26.61 -36.03 5.85
N LYS A 4 25.67 -36.07 4.91
CA LYS A 4 25.55 -35.11 3.80
C LYS A 4 25.42 -33.67 4.31
N PRO A 5 26.32 -32.72 3.97
CA PRO A 5 26.25 -31.35 4.43
C PRO A 5 24.98 -30.65 4.01
N PHE A 6 24.46 -29.73 4.88
CA PHE A 6 23.36 -28.83 4.54
C PHE A 6 23.88 -27.40 4.38
N VAL A 7 23.76 -26.86 3.19
CA VAL A 7 24.29 -25.57 2.79
C VAL A 7 23.13 -24.58 2.60
N MET A 8 23.17 -23.42 3.24
CA MET A 8 22.18 -22.36 3.12
C MET A 8 22.79 -21.13 2.46
N ALA A 9 22.06 -20.44 1.61
CA ALA A 9 22.39 -19.08 1.23
C ALA A 9 21.82 -18.10 2.28
N LEU A 10 22.51 -16.98 2.54
CA LEU A 10 21.95 -15.92 3.36
C LEU A 10 20.73 -15.32 2.68
N ASP A 11 20.92 -14.82 1.46
CA ASP A 11 19.87 -14.19 0.67
C ASP A 11 18.96 -15.25 0.03
N ARG A 12 17.63 -15.12 0.30
CA ARG A 12 16.62 -16.06 -0.21
C ARG A 12 16.93 -17.54 0.11
N GLY A 13 17.53 -17.75 1.23
CA GLY A 13 17.75 -19.02 1.89
C GLY A 13 17.38 -18.84 3.36
N LEU A 14 18.37 -18.61 4.24
CA LEU A 14 18.10 -18.37 5.67
C LEU A 14 17.20 -17.16 5.91
N THR A 15 17.37 -16.07 5.14
CA THR A 15 16.41 -14.96 5.10
C THR A 15 15.68 -14.91 3.76
N ARG A 16 14.40 -14.51 3.78
CA ARG A 16 13.63 -14.23 2.55
C ARG A 16 14.05 -12.93 1.88
N ALA A 17 14.76 -12.06 2.58
CA ALA A 17 15.23 -10.79 2.07
C ALA A 17 16.30 -10.96 0.97
N ALA A 18 16.46 -9.91 0.16
CA ALA A 18 17.54 -9.74 -0.77
C ALA A 18 18.47 -8.63 -0.23
N THR A 19 19.35 -8.98 0.72
CA THR A 19 20.07 -8.01 1.56
C THR A 19 20.90 -7.02 0.74
N GLN A 20 21.49 -7.41 -0.37
CA GLN A 20 22.23 -6.52 -1.26
C GLN A 20 21.32 -5.46 -1.92
N GLN A 21 20.12 -5.84 -2.35
CA GLN A 21 19.16 -4.89 -2.92
C GLN A 21 18.62 -3.93 -1.85
N GLU A 22 18.52 -4.41 -0.62
CA GLU A 22 18.09 -3.56 0.51
C GLU A 22 19.18 -2.59 0.96
N LEU A 23 20.44 -3.00 0.93
CA LEU A 23 21.56 -2.08 1.14
C LEU A 23 21.62 -1.00 0.06
N TRP A 24 21.35 -1.36 -1.20
CA TRP A 24 21.21 -0.38 -2.28
C TRP A 24 20.02 0.57 -2.04
N LEU A 25 18.87 0.05 -1.66
CA LEU A 25 17.68 0.85 -1.34
C LEU A 25 17.92 1.79 -0.15
N ALA A 26 18.72 1.37 0.83
CA ALA A 26 19.07 2.16 2.01
C ALA A 26 19.75 3.50 1.66
N ARG A 27 20.45 3.59 0.52
CA ARG A 27 21.04 4.83 0.02
C ARG A 27 19.99 5.91 -0.27
N PHE A 28 18.78 5.51 -0.62
CA PHE A 28 17.66 6.41 -0.92
C PHE A 28 16.71 6.59 0.26
N THR A 29 16.57 5.56 1.10
CA THR A 29 15.63 5.58 2.24
C THR A 29 16.29 6.03 3.55
N GLY A 30 17.64 5.98 3.61
CA GLY A 30 18.43 6.31 4.81
C GLY A 30 18.36 5.23 5.90
N ALA A 31 17.88 4.03 5.59
CA ALA A 31 17.62 2.97 6.58
C ALA A 31 18.21 1.64 6.10
N ALA A 32 19.42 1.30 6.59
CA ALA A 32 20.06 0.00 6.34
C ALA A 32 19.31 -1.14 7.06
N PRO A 33 19.29 -2.36 6.48
CA PRO A 33 18.68 -3.52 7.12
C PRO A 33 19.45 -3.94 8.38
N GLU A 34 18.73 -4.18 9.47
CA GLU A 34 19.29 -4.73 10.71
C GLU A 34 18.93 -6.22 10.83
N ALA A 35 19.82 -7.02 11.40
CA ALA A 35 19.61 -8.47 11.57
C ALA A 35 18.31 -8.80 12.32
N GLY A 36 17.96 -7.97 13.33
CA GLY A 36 16.72 -8.14 14.11
C GLY A 36 15.45 -7.98 13.31
N GLU A 37 15.50 -7.26 12.17
CA GLU A 37 14.34 -6.89 11.35
C GLU A 37 14.15 -7.80 10.14
N LEU A 38 15.22 -8.47 9.68
CA LEU A 38 15.16 -9.31 8.48
C LEU A 38 14.26 -10.54 8.69
N PRO A 39 13.35 -10.85 7.75
CA PRO A 39 12.47 -12.00 7.85
C PRO A 39 13.25 -13.31 7.66
N LEU A 40 13.31 -14.17 8.67
CA LEU A 40 13.82 -15.52 8.54
C LEU A 40 12.83 -16.40 7.76
N ASP A 41 13.35 -17.31 6.94
CA ASP A 41 12.52 -18.33 6.31
C ASP A 41 12.35 -19.51 7.28
N SER A 42 11.16 -19.63 7.87
CA SER A 42 10.85 -20.66 8.86
C SER A 42 11.07 -22.08 8.33
N LYS A 43 10.85 -22.31 7.03
CA LYS A 43 11.05 -23.63 6.41
C LYS A 43 12.53 -23.99 6.36
N VAL A 44 13.38 -23.02 5.92
CA VAL A 44 14.82 -23.23 5.87
C VAL A 44 15.39 -23.39 7.28
N VAL A 45 14.93 -22.58 8.24
CA VAL A 45 15.34 -22.72 9.65
C VAL A 45 14.99 -24.11 10.19
N THR A 46 13.75 -24.59 9.97
CA THR A 46 13.33 -25.93 10.42
C THR A 46 14.18 -27.03 9.77
N LEU A 47 14.45 -26.96 8.47
CA LEU A 47 15.30 -27.95 7.77
C LEU A 47 16.73 -27.91 8.29
N ALA A 48 17.27 -26.73 8.56
CA ALA A 48 18.62 -26.60 9.14
C ALA A 48 18.69 -27.18 10.57
N GLN A 49 17.67 -26.94 11.39
CA GLN A 49 17.57 -27.52 12.73
C GLN A 49 17.44 -29.05 12.68
N GLN A 50 16.66 -29.58 11.75
CA GLN A 50 16.59 -31.03 11.51
C GLN A 50 17.95 -31.62 11.06
N ALA A 51 18.64 -30.95 10.12
CA ALA A 51 19.97 -31.38 9.70
C ALA A 51 20.98 -31.36 10.86
N ALA A 52 20.96 -30.32 11.70
CA ALA A 52 21.76 -30.19 12.90
C ALA A 52 21.50 -31.34 13.90
N SER A 53 20.23 -31.66 14.15
CA SER A 53 19.85 -32.77 15.05
C SER A 53 20.30 -34.15 14.53
N GLN A 54 20.51 -34.26 13.24
CA GLN A 54 21.08 -35.46 12.59
C GLN A 54 22.62 -35.48 12.58
N GLY A 55 23.27 -34.52 13.21
CA GLY A 55 24.74 -34.39 13.24
C GLY A 55 25.35 -33.96 11.90
N ARG A 56 24.57 -33.39 11.01
CA ARG A 56 25.04 -32.93 9.69
C ARG A 56 25.71 -31.56 9.81
N PRO A 57 26.86 -31.33 9.15
CA PRO A 57 27.51 -30.04 9.17
C PRO A 57 26.67 -28.99 8.42
N LEU A 58 26.52 -27.82 9.04
CA LEU A 58 25.76 -26.66 8.47
C LEU A 58 26.73 -25.62 7.93
N TYR A 59 26.44 -25.10 6.73
CA TYR A 59 27.19 -24.01 6.11
C TYR A 59 26.25 -22.89 5.69
N LEU A 60 26.66 -21.64 5.95
CA LEU A 60 25.93 -20.45 5.51
C LEU A 60 26.80 -19.62 4.56
N LEU A 61 26.35 -19.48 3.34
CA LEU A 61 26.99 -18.67 2.30
C LEU A 61 26.53 -17.22 2.44
N ALA A 62 27.43 -16.26 2.68
CA ALA A 62 27.07 -14.87 2.91
C ALA A 62 28.07 -13.90 2.27
N GLU A 63 27.58 -12.77 1.76
CA GLU A 63 28.40 -11.64 1.31
C GLU A 63 28.65 -10.62 2.46
N ASN A 64 27.92 -10.76 3.56
CA ASN A 64 28.14 -10.01 4.80
C ASN A 64 28.20 -10.97 6.00
N PRO A 65 29.40 -11.37 6.42
CA PRO A 65 29.57 -12.32 7.51
C PRO A 65 29.05 -11.84 8.87
N HIS A 66 29.10 -10.53 9.15
CA HIS A 66 28.59 -9.98 10.42
C HIS A 66 27.07 -10.13 10.50
N LEU A 67 26.37 -9.77 9.42
CA LEU A 67 24.91 -9.93 9.33
C LEU A 67 24.51 -11.42 9.40
N ALA A 68 25.30 -12.29 8.76
CA ALA A 68 25.09 -13.73 8.76
C ALA A 68 25.16 -14.31 10.19
N ARG A 69 26.20 -13.97 10.95
CA ARG A 69 26.36 -14.44 12.35
C ARG A 69 25.20 -13.98 13.23
N ALA A 70 24.81 -12.70 13.16
CA ALA A 70 23.69 -12.18 13.93
C ALA A 70 22.35 -12.87 13.59
N LEU A 71 22.16 -13.29 12.33
CA LEU A 71 20.97 -14.05 11.89
C LEU A 71 21.01 -15.49 12.36
N LEU A 72 22.19 -16.13 12.38
CA LEU A 72 22.38 -17.50 12.92
C LEU A 72 22.08 -17.53 14.42
N GLU A 73 22.60 -16.58 15.19
CA GLU A 73 22.28 -16.44 16.61
C GLU A 73 20.77 -16.32 16.83
N ARG A 74 20.10 -15.46 16.06
CA ARG A 74 18.65 -15.31 16.13
C ARG A 74 17.87 -16.54 15.73
N ALA A 75 18.40 -17.35 14.77
CA ALA A 75 17.82 -18.60 14.33
C ALA A 75 18.17 -19.78 15.24
N GLN A 76 19.03 -19.58 16.23
CA GLN A 76 19.59 -20.63 17.10
C GLN A 76 20.25 -21.77 16.30
N LEU A 77 21.04 -21.40 15.30
CA LEU A 77 21.77 -22.33 14.44
C LEU A 77 23.28 -22.14 14.61
N ASP A 78 24.00 -23.22 14.78
CA ASP A 78 25.46 -23.24 14.70
C ASP A 78 25.87 -23.68 13.29
N ALA A 79 26.40 -22.78 12.49
CA ALA A 79 26.78 -23.01 11.10
C ALA A 79 28.07 -22.28 10.76
N CYS A 80 28.93 -22.95 9.96
CA CYS A 80 30.13 -22.32 9.43
C CYS A 80 29.76 -21.26 8.38
N VAL A 81 30.13 -20.00 8.63
CA VAL A 81 29.89 -18.89 7.69
C VAL A 81 31.00 -18.84 6.64
N ILE A 82 30.60 -18.97 5.37
CA ILE A 82 31.49 -18.87 4.21
C ILE A 82 31.35 -17.48 3.61
N ASP A 83 32.41 -16.68 3.65
CA ASP A 83 32.43 -15.35 3.05
C ASP A 83 32.53 -15.44 1.53
N LEU A 84 31.54 -14.92 0.85
CA LEU A 84 31.45 -14.85 -0.61
C LEU A 84 31.56 -13.42 -1.13
N ASN A 85 32.01 -12.47 -0.31
CA ASN A 85 32.09 -11.07 -0.71
C ASN A 85 32.96 -10.90 -1.97
N GLY A 86 32.40 -10.25 -2.99
CA GLY A 86 33.07 -10.03 -4.28
C GLY A 86 33.13 -11.25 -5.21
N LEU A 87 32.76 -12.48 -4.77
CA LEU A 87 32.78 -13.66 -5.58
C LEU A 87 31.52 -13.78 -6.45
N ARG A 88 31.70 -14.17 -7.72
CA ARG A 88 30.59 -14.36 -8.69
C ARG A 88 30.77 -15.68 -9.46
N GLY A 89 29.66 -16.21 -9.95
CA GLY A 89 29.63 -17.40 -10.81
C GLY A 89 30.28 -18.60 -10.15
N ASP A 90 31.11 -19.32 -10.89
CA ASP A 90 31.75 -20.55 -10.44
C ASP A 90 32.76 -20.35 -9.29
N SER A 91 33.23 -19.13 -9.05
CA SER A 91 34.12 -18.83 -7.92
C SER A 91 33.44 -19.09 -6.58
N ARG A 92 32.11 -18.87 -6.50
CA ARG A 92 31.31 -19.19 -5.30
C ARG A 92 31.26 -20.67 -5.02
N LEU A 93 31.07 -21.49 -6.06
CA LEU A 93 31.10 -22.96 -5.94
C LEU A 93 32.49 -23.45 -5.55
N LYS A 94 33.56 -22.90 -6.14
CA LYS A 94 34.92 -23.25 -5.79
C LYS A 94 35.25 -22.96 -4.32
N SER A 95 34.78 -21.85 -3.78
CA SER A 95 34.94 -21.51 -2.36
C SER A 95 34.22 -22.51 -1.45
N LEU A 96 33.02 -22.93 -1.80
CA LEU A 96 32.28 -23.96 -1.08
C LEU A 96 33.02 -25.30 -1.13
N ARG A 97 33.46 -25.74 -2.34
CA ARG A 97 34.15 -27.01 -2.57
C ARG A 97 35.48 -27.15 -1.80
N ARG A 98 36.18 -26.03 -1.55
CA ARG A 98 37.38 -26.02 -0.72
C ARG A 98 37.14 -26.51 0.72
N LEU A 99 35.91 -26.32 1.23
CA LEU A 99 35.56 -26.66 2.61
C LEU A 99 34.85 -28.01 2.72
N ILE A 100 33.95 -28.31 1.79
CA ILE A 100 33.15 -29.55 1.82
C ILE A 100 33.71 -30.67 0.94
N GLY A 101 34.75 -30.41 0.12
CA GLY A 101 35.25 -31.35 -0.89
C GLY A 101 34.28 -31.51 -2.05
N ASP A 102 34.36 -32.66 -2.73
CA ASP A 102 33.45 -33.02 -3.84
C ASP A 102 32.22 -33.81 -3.40
N ASP A 103 32.00 -33.90 -2.09
CA ASP A 103 30.83 -34.58 -1.54
C ASP A 103 29.52 -34.01 -1.98
N ALA A 104 28.49 -34.86 -2.06
CA ALA A 104 27.13 -34.42 -2.32
C ALA A 104 26.60 -33.58 -1.12
N PHE A 105 25.93 -32.50 -1.38
CA PHE A 105 25.36 -31.63 -0.36
C PHE A 105 23.91 -31.24 -0.72
N GLU A 106 23.15 -30.83 0.28
CA GLU A 106 21.83 -30.20 0.10
C GLU A 106 21.98 -28.70 0.13
N PHE A 107 21.22 -28.00 -0.72
CA PHE A 107 21.32 -26.54 -0.83
C PHE A 107 19.98 -25.85 -0.69
N ALA A 108 19.90 -24.90 0.24
CA ALA A 108 18.74 -24.02 0.44
C ALA A 108 19.06 -22.58 0.04
N GLY A 109 18.72 -22.20 -1.18
CA GLY A 109 18.93 -20.85 -1.68
C GLY A 109 18.31 -20.63 -3.05
N ALA A 110 17.71 -19.45 -3.27
CA ALA A 110 17.04 -19.07 -4.50
C ALA A 110 17.63 -17.81 -5.18
N ALA A 111 18.78 -17.31 -4.73
CA ALA A 111 19.44 -16.18 -5.36
C ALA A 111 20.02 -16.58 -6.73
N PRO A 112 19.91 -15.71 -7.78
CA PRO A 112 20.49 -16.00 -9.09
C PRO A 112 22.01 -16.21 -9.06
N LEU A 113 22.71 -15.51 -8.16
CA LEU A 113 24.16 -15.63 -7.99
C LEU A 113 24.61 -17.01 -7.50
N ASP A 114 23.71 -17.79 -6.89
CA ASP A 114 23.98 -19.13 -6.38
C ASP A 114 23.61 -20.23 -7.39
N GLN A 115 23.32 -19.87 -8.65
CA GLN A 115 22.98 -20.84 -9.69
C GLN A 115 24.03 -21.94 -9.89
N PRO A 116 25.35 -21.69 -9.89
CA PRO A 116 26.37 -22.76 -9.98
C PRO A 116 26.31 -23.76 -8.81
N ILE A 117 26.11 -23.25 -7.60
CA ILE A 117 25.99 -24.07 -6.37
C ILE A 117 24.73 -24.93 -6.45
N ARG A 118 23.61 -24.35 -6.88
CA ARG A 118 22.35 -25.08 -7.03
C ARG A 118 22.42 -26.18 -8.08
N ARG A 119 23.11 -25.93 -9.20
CA ARG A 119 23.34 -26.96 -10.21
C ARG A 119 24.19 -28.11 -9.68
N ALA A 120 25.20 -27.80 -8.86
CA ALA A 120 26.06 -28.80 -8.23
C ALA A 120 25.33 -29.62 -7.13
N ALA A 121 24.35 -29.05 -6.47
CA ALA A 121 23.50 -29.73 -5.48
C ALA A 121 22.45 -30.68 -6.10
N GLY A 122 22.18 -30.56 -7.40
CA GLY A 122 21.12 -31.30 -8.13
C GLY A 122 19.89 -30.47 -8.42
N VAL A 123 19.25 -30.70 -9.58
CA VAL A 123 18.21 -29.82 -10.16
C VAL A 123 16.87 -29.88 -9.41
N ASP A 124 16.62 -30.90 -8.62
CA ASP A 124 15.30 -31.19 -8.00
C ASP A 124 15.24 -30.93 -6.48
N ASP A 125 15.97 -29.95 -5.99
CA ASP A 125 15.85 -29.54 -4.58
C ASP A 125 14.45 -28.99 -4.28
N PRO A 126 13.62 -29.68 -3.47
CA PRO A 126 12.27 -29.26 -3.14
C PRO A 126 12.23 -27.89 -2.46
N VAL A 127 13.29 -27.50 -1.75
CA VAL A 127 13.38 -26.20 -1.08
C VAL A 127 13.41 -25.05 -2.10
N THR A 128 14.12 -25.21 -3.20
CA THR A 128 14.21 -24.18 -4.26
C THR A 128 12.88 -23.99 -5.00
N ARG A 129 12.08 -25.05 -5.18
CA ARG A 129 10.72 -24.96 -5.75
C ARG A 129 9.79 -24.17 -4.85
N LEU A 130 9.80 -24.40 -3.55
CA LEU A 130 8.94 -23.73 -2.58
C LEU A 130 9.20 -22.21 -2.50
N LEU A 131 10.44 -21.78 -2.74
CA LEU A 131 10.82 -20.35 -2.69
C LEU A 131 10.42 -19.55 -3.95
N ARG A 132 10.04 -20.22 -5.05
CA ARG A 132 9.65 -19.55 -6.32
C ARG A 132 8.19 -19.09 -6.38
N VAL A 133 7.27 -19.77 -5.73
CA VAL A 133 5.81 -19.54 -5.87
C VAL A 133 5.36 -18.21 -5.24
N ASP A 134 6.11 -17.69 -4.28
CA ASP A 134 5.71 -16.54 -3.49
C ASP A 134 5.74 -15.19 -4.25
N THR A 135 6.51 -15.08 -5.33
CA THR A 135 6.75 -13.76 -5.98
C THR A 135 5.53 -13.23 -6.74
N VAL A 136 4.82 -14.08 -7.48
CA VAL A 136 3.63 -13.67 -8.26
C VAL A 136 2.48 -13.29 -7.32
N LEU A 137 2.24 -14.13 -6.30
CA LEU A 137 1.23 -13.88 -5.29
C LEU A 137 1.60 -12.64 -4.44
N GLY A 138 2.89 -12.47 -4.13
CA GLY A 138 3.42 -11.28 -3.45
C GLY A 138 3.19 -10.01 -4.26
N LEU A 139 3.42 -10.04 -5.57
CA LEU A 139 3.15 -8.92 -6.46
C LEU A 139 1.65 -8.58 -6.47
N TRP A 140 0.78 -9.58 -6.68
CA TRP A 140 -0.68 -9.39 -6.66
C TRP A 140 -1.17 -8.75 -5.36
N ARG A 141 -0.71 -9.24 -4.22
CA ARG A 141 -1.05 -8.67 -2.90
C ARG A 141 -0.54 -7.23 -2.73
N SER A 142 0.59 -6.89 -3.34
CA SER A 142 1.17 -5.54 -3.28
C SER A 142 0.39 -4.52 -4.11
N LEU A 143 -0.37 -4.94 -5.14
CA LEU A 143 -1.28 -4.07 -5.90
C LEU A 143 -2.42 -3.53 -5.04
N ARG A 144 -2.79 -4.24 -3.96
CA ARG A 144 -3.90 -3.90 -3.04
C ARG A 144 -5.23 -3.66 -3.73
N PRO A 145 -5.80 -4.63 -4.49
CA PRO A 145 -7.05 -4.45 -5.24
C PRO A 145 -8.23 -3.97 -4.38
N HIS A 146 -8.27 -4.34 -3.09
CA HIS A 146 -9.29 -3.88 -2.15
C HIS A 146 -9.29 -2.36 -1.93
N HIS A 147 -8.21 -1.65 -2.27
CA HIS A 147 -8.16 -0.19 -2.24
C HIS A 147 -8.63 0.46 -3.55
N TRP A 148 -8.80 -0.29 -4.64
CA TRP A 148 -9.30 0.24 -5.91
C TRP A 148 -10.71 0.80 -5.79
N ILE A 149 -11.49 0.32 -4.84
CA ILE A 149 -12.84 0.81 -4.54
C ILE A 149 -12.88 2.34 -4.29
N LYS A 150 -11.80 2.93 -3.79
CA LYS A 150 -11.68 4.38 -3.63
C LYS A 150 -11.67 5.12 -4.97
N ASN A 151 -11.28 4.45 -6.04
CA ASN A 151 -11.25 5.02 -7.37
C ASN A 151 -12.64 5.06 -8.01
N LEU A 152 -13.68 4.43 -7.39
CA LEU A 152 -15.08 4.61 -7.81
C LEU A 152 -15.53 6.07 -7.74
N LEU A 153 -14.84 6.92 -6.98
CA LEU A 153 -15.07 8.37 -6.97
C LEU A 153 -14.88 9.03 -8.34
N ILE A 154 -14.16 8.39 -9.26
CA ILE A 154 -14.00 8.84 -10.65
C ILE A 154 -15.35 8.84 -11.37
N PHE A 155 -16.29 7.98 -10.99
CA PHE A 155 -17.63 7.94 -11.57
C PHE A 155 -18.58 9.00 -10.98
N LEU A 156 -18.21 9.68 -9.89
CA LEU A 156 -19.08 10.67 -9.26
C LEU A 156 -19.47 11.83 -10.21
N PRO A 157 -18.55 12.41 -11.01
CA PRO A 157 -18.94 13.45 -12.00
C PRO A 157 -19.85 12.91 -13.10
N LEU A 158 -19.67 11.66 -13.53
CA LEU A 158 -20.55 11.01 -14.52
C LEU A 158 -22.00 10.95 -14.00
N LEU A 159 -22.17 10.57 -12.73
CA LEU A 159 -23.48 10.53 -12.07
C LEU A 159 -24.04 11.94 -11.86
N ALA A 160 -23.22 12.87 -11.36
CA ALA A 160 -23.63 14.25 -11.10
C ALA A 160 -24.04 15.00 -12.39
N ALA A 161 -23.40 14.70 -13.52
CA ALA A 161 -23.72 15.27 -14.83
C ALA A 161 -24.81 14.49 -15.58
N GLN A 162 -25.38 13.45 -14.98
CA GLN A 162 -26.42 12.59 -15.57
C GLN A 162 -26.03 11.94 -16.91
N LYS A 163 -24.71 11.77 -17.16
CA LYS A 163 -24.17 11.19 -18.40
C LYS A 163 -23.97 9.68 -18.35
N TRP A 164 -24.54 9.00 -17.37
CA TRP A 164 -24.39 7.55 -17.16
C TRP A 164 -25.05 6.70 -18.24
N GLN A 165 -25.96 7.27 -19.06
CA GLN A 165 -26.55 6.62 -20.23
C GLN A 165 -25.71 6.80 -21.51
N GLU A 166 -24.76 7.75 -21.54
CA GLU A 166 -23.85 7.95 -22.65
C GLU A 166 -22.74 6.88 -22.63
N SER A 167 -22.79 5.92 -23.57
CA SER A 167 -21.81 4.82 -23.62
C SER A 167 -20.37 5.29 -23.75
N SER A 168 -20.12 6.39 -24.48
CA SER A 168 -18.80 7.01 -24.60
C SER A 168 -18.28 7.57 -23.27
N ALA A 169 -19.11 8.30 -22.52
CA ALA A 169 -18.74 8.84 -21.22
C ALA A 169 -18.50 7.74 -20.19
N LEU A 170 -19.32 6.68 -20.21
CA LEU A 170 -19.14 5.51 -19.35
C LEU A 170 -17.84 4.78 -19.68
N ALA A 171 -17.50 4.60 -20.96
CA ALA A 171 -16.25 3.98 -21.42
C ALA A 171 -15.03 4.81 -20.96
N GLN A 172 -15.07 6.14 -21.11
CA GLN A 172 -14.00 7.04 -20.67
C GLN A 172 -13.81 7.04 -19.15
N ALA A 173 -14.90 7.08 -18.38
CA ALA A 173 -14.85 6.97 -16.92
C ALA A 173 -14.29 5.61 -16.47
N SER A 174 -14.66 4.51 -17.16
CA SER A 174 -14.14 3.17 -16.88
C SER A 174 -12.65 3.06 -17.22
N ALA A 175 -12.19 3.64 -18.31
CA ALA A 175 -10.78 3.74 -18.66
C ALA A 175 -10.00 4.53 -17.61
N ALA A 176 -10.55 5.68 -17.18
CA ALA A 176 -9.96 6.52 -16.12
C ALA A 176 -9.87 5.77 -14.79
N PHE A 177 -10.88 4.99 -14.43
CA PHE A 177 -10.85 4.09 -13.26
C PHE A 177 -9.67 3.10 -13.36
N GLY A 178 -9.49 2.45 -14.52
CA GLY A 178 -8.38 1.53 -14.77
C GLY A 178 -7.02 2.21 -14.63
N VAL A 179 -6.84 3.40 -15.22
CA VAL A 179 -5.62 4.22 -15.10
C VAL A 179 -5.31 4.53 -13.62
N PHE A 180 -6.31 4.93 -12.85
CA PHE A 180 -6.12 5.21 -11.42
C PHE A 180 -5.85 3.96 -10.60
N CYS A 181 -6.39 2.79 -10.96
CA CYS A 181 -6.05 1.52 -10.31
C CYS A 181 -4.58 1.18 -10.50
N LEU A 182 -4.04 1.33 -11.72
CA LEU A 182 -2.61 1.12 -12.00
C LEU A 182 -1.73 2.13 -11.26
N THR A 183 -2.06 3.43 -11.38
CA THR A 183 -1.32 4.52 -10.73
C THR A 183 -1.29 4.36 -9.21
N CYS A 184 -2.43 4.09 -8.57
CA CYS A 184 -2.50 3.87 -7.12
C CYS A 184 -1.70 2.65 -6.69
N SER A 185 -1.76 1.54 -7.45
CA SER A 185 -0.98 0.33 -7.16
C SER A 185 0.51 0.58 -7.23
N ALA A 186 0.99 1.33 -8.24
CA ALA A 186 2.37 1.76 -8.34
C ALA A 186 2.81 2.56 -7.10
N ILE A 187 2.00 3.55 -6.70
CA ILE A 187 2.26 4.39 -5.53
C ILE A 187 2.28 3.56 -4.23
N TYR A 188 1.39 2.58 -4.07
CA TYR A 188 1.41 1.69 -2.89
C TYR A 188 2.69 0.86 -2.82
N ILE A 189 3.18 0.33 -3.95
CA ILE A 189 4.45 -0.40 -4.00
C ILE A 189 5.62 0.52 -3.63
N VAL A 190 5.66 1.74 -4.19
CA VAL A 190 6.70 2.74 -3.85
C VAL A 190 6.63 3.12 -2.36
N ASN A 191 5.42 3.30 -1.81
CA ASN A 191 5.28 3.58 -0.38
C ASN A 191 5.78 2.40 0.48
N ASP A 192 5.51 1.15 0.11
CA ASP A 192 6.00 -0.01 0.84
C ASP A 192 7.54 -0.13 0.75
N LEU A 193 8.17 0.33 -0.36
CA LEU A 193 9.62 0.43 -0.48
C LEU A 193 10.20 1.47 0.51
N PHE A 194 9.61 2.65 0.62
CA PHE A 194 10.03 3.67 1.58
C PHE A 194 9.80 3.26 3.04
N ASP A 195 8.75 2.49 3.28
CA ASP A 195 8.30 2.11 4.61
C ASP A 195 8.85 0.74 5.06
N LEU A 196 9.72 0.10 4.26
CA LEU A 196 10.14 -1.30 4.42
C LEU A 196 10.63 -1.63 5.85
N ARG A 197 11.51 -0.81 6.41
CA ARG A 197 12.05 -1.00 7.76
C ARG A 197 10.97 -0.90 8.84
N ASP A 198 10.16 0.15 8.75
CA ASP A 198 9.08 0.38 9.72
C ASP A 198 7.99 -0.69 9.64
N ASP A 199 7.69 -1.16 8.43
CA ASP A 199 6.71 -2.23 8.22
C ASP A 199 7.18 -3.55 8.83
N ARG A 200 8.47 -3.86 8.82
CA ARG A 200 9.04 -5.04 9.49
C ARG A 200 8.92 -5.00 11.01
N ARG A 201 9.07 -3.83 11.60
CA ARG A 201 8.91 -3.62 13.05
C ARG A 201 7.46 -3.65 13.51
N HIS A 202 6.53 -3.44 12.59
CA HIS A 202 5.10 -3.32 12.93
C HIS A 202 4.43 -4.71 13.07
N PRO A 203 3.64 -4.98 14.13
CA PRO A 203 3.05 -6.32 14.41
C PRO A 203 2.26 -6.92 13.25
N HIS A 204 1.50 -6.09 12.51
CA HIS A 204 0.65 -6.56 11.41
C HIS A 204 1.26 -6.30 10.02
N LYS A 205 2.01 -5.19 9.84
CA LYS A 205 2.54 -4.82 8.52
C LYS A 205 3.76 -5.64 8.11
N ARG A 206 4.44 -6.31 9.06
CA ARG A 206 5.54 -7.26 8.78
C ARG A 206 5.16 -8.40 7.84
N TYR A 207 3.87 -8.67 7.69
CA TYR A 207 3.34 -9.69 6.78
C TYR A 207 3.08 -9.15 5.35
N ARG A 208 3.31 -7.86 5.08
CA ARG A 208 3.27 -7.32 3.71
C ARG A 208 4.30 -8.00 2.84
N PRO A 209 4.01 -8.24 1.54
CA PRO A 209 4.90 -9.04 0.68
C PRO A 209 6.34 -8.56 0.64
N LEU A 210 6.56 -7.25 0.60
CA LEU A 210 7.90 -6.66 0.59
C LEU A 210 8.59 -6.81 1.96
N ALA A 211 7.90 -6.50 3.05
CA ALA A 211 8.42 -6.63 4.40
C ALA A 211 8.73 -8.09 4.76
N ALA A 212 7.87 -9.02 4.34
CA ALA A 212 8.02 -10.46 4.52
C ALA A 212 9.06 -11.10 3.57
N GLY A 213 9.69 -10.33 2.66
CA GLY A 213 10.67 -10.84 1.70
C GLY A 213 10.10 -11.68 0.55
N GLN A 214 8.78 -11.76 0.39
CA GLN A 214 8.14 -12.47 -0.73
C GLN A 214 8.40 -11.75 -2.06
N LEU A 215 8.57 -10.43 -2.04
CA LEU A 215 8.86 -9.59 -3.19
C LEU A 215 10.20 -8.89 -3.00
N LYS A 216 11.08 -8.95 -4.02
CA LYS A 216 12.37 -8.27 -4.00
C LYS A 216 12.19 -6.76 -4.24
N PRO A 217 13.01 -5.88 -3.62
CA PRO A 217 12.96 -4.44 -3.85
C PRO A 217 13.08 -4.04 -5.33
N ALA A 218 14.02 -4.64 -6.08
CA ALA A 218 14.18 -4.36 -7.51
C ALA A 218 12.97 -4.79 -8.34
N THR A 219 12.38 -5.96 -8.05
CA THR A 219 11.16 -6.43 -8.72
C THR A 219 9.97 -5.52 -8.39
N ALA A 220 9.87 -5.08 -7.13
CA ALA A 220 8.84 -4.14 -6.70
C ALA A 220 8.97 -2.80 -7.43
N LEU A 221 10.19 -2.24 -7.50
CA LEU A 221 10.46 -0.99 -8.20
C LEU A 221 10.14 -1.10 -9.70
N LEU A 222 10.60 -2.17 -10.36
CA LEU A 222 10.29 -2.41 -11.78
C LEU A 222 8.78 -2.52 -12.00
N ALA A 223 8.07 -3.26 -11.16
CA ALA A 223 6.62 -3.38 -11.25
C ALA A 223 5.92 -2.02 -11.05
N ALA A 224 6.36 -1.20 -10.11
CA ALA A 224 5.83 0.14 -9.90
C ALA A 224 6.04 1.04 -11.12
N LEU A 225 7.23 1.01 -11.73
CA LEU A 225 7.54 1.78 -12.95
C LEU A 225 6.69 1.31 -14.14
N LEU A 226 6.54 0.01 -14.33
CA LEU A 226 5.70 -0.56 -15.39
C LEU A 226 4.23 -0.19 -15.20
N LEU A 227 3.69 -0.29 -13.99
CA LEU A 227 2.30 0.08 -13.69
C LEU A 227 2.06 1.58 -13.93
N LEU A 228 2.96 2.43 -13.45
CA LEU A 228 2.84 3.88 -13.64
C LEU A 228 2.98 4.26 -15.13
N GLY A 229 3.97 3.70 -15.82
CA GLY A 229 4.17 3.93 -17.26
C GLY A 229 2.98 3.47 -18.09
N THR A 230 2.44 2.28 -17.81
CA THR A 230 1.22 1.77 -18.46
C THR A 230 0.01 2.67 -18.16
N GLY A 231 -0.17 3.11 -16.91
CA GLY A 231 -1.24 4.04 -16.54
C GLY A 231 -1.16 5.36 -17.31
N ILE A 232 0.03 5.96 -17.40
CA ILE A 232 0.26 7.21 -18.17
C ILE A 232 0.03 7.00 -19.68
N ALA A 233 0.52 5.89 -20.24
CA ALA A 233 0.32 5.56 -21.64
C ALA A 233 -1.17 5.38 -21.97
N LEU A 234 -1.91 4.62 -21.16
CA LEU A 234 -3.35 4.44 -21.33
C LEU A 234 -4.11 5.76 -21.17
N ALA A 235 -3.70 6.63 -20.24
CA ALA A 235 -4.28 7.97 -20.09
C ALA A 235 -4.11 8.80 -21.36
N GLY A 236 -2.94 8.77 -21.99
CA GLY A 236 -2.68 9.53 -23.22
C GLY A 236 -3.33 8.95 -24.47
N LEU A 237 -3.47 7.62 -24.54
CA LEU A 237 -3.98 6.93 -25.74
C LEU A 237 -5.50 6.82 -25.77
N TRP A 238 -6.13 6.57 -24.62
CA TRP A 238 -7.57 6.24 -24.54
C TRP A 238 -8.44 7.40 -24.07
N ILE A 239 -7.85 8.37 -23.39
CA ILE A 239 -8.56 9.55 -22.89
C ILE A 239 -7.86 10.79 -23.45
N PRO A 240 -8.28 11.29 -24.65
CA PRO A 240 -7.63 12.41 -25.31
C PRO A 240 -7.96 13.75 -24.62
N SER A 241 -7.68 13.82 -23.31
CA SER A 241 -7.88 14.98 -22.45
C SER A 241 -6.57 15.35 -21.76
N GLY A 242 -5.94 16.43 -22.22
CA GLY A 242 -4.73 16.95 -21.56
C GLY A 242 -4.95 17.27 -20.07
N HIS A 243 -6.16 17.69 -19.69
CA HIS A 243 -6.55 17.95 -18.31
C HIS A 243 -6.57 16.66 -17.48
N PHE A 244 -7.09 15.55 -18.03
CA PHE A 244 -7.08 14.26 -17.34
C PHE A 244 -5.66 13.78 -17.08
N LEU A 245 -4.78 13.84 -18.09
CA LEU A 245 -3.38 13.48 -17.94
C LEU A 245 -2.69 14.36 -16.89
N ALA A 246 -2.88 15.70 -16.96
CA ALA A 246 -2.31 16.63 -15.99
C ALA A 246 -2.77 16.33 -14.55
N LEU A 247 -4.07 16.06 -14.34
CA LEU A 247 -4.62 15.71 -13.02
C LEU A 247 -4.12 14.35 -12.53
N THR A 248 -3.94 13.37 -13.42
CA THR A 248 -3.36 12.06 -13.08
C THR A 248 -1.91 12.20 -12.63
N LEU A 249 -1.10 12.99 -13.34
CA LEU A 249 0.27 13.29 -12.97
C LEU A 249 0.35 14.08 -11.65
N THR A 250 -0.51 15.10 -11.49
CA THR A 250 -0.63 15.85 -10.22
C THR A 250 -0.98 14.93 -9.06
N TYR A 251 -1.95 14.03 -9.26
CA TYR A 251 -2.30 13.03 -8.26
C TYR A 251 -1.10 12.14 -7.89
N ALA A 252 -0.36 11.64 -8.90
CA ALA A 252 0.80 10.79 -8.66
C ALA A 252 1.88 11.53 -7.86
N VAL A 253 2.19 12.77 -8.23
CA VAL A 253 3.17 13.62 -7.53
C VAL A 253 2.73 13.88 -6.09
N VAL A 254 1.49 14.35 -5.88
CA VAL A 254 0.97 14.65 -4.52
C VAL A 254 0.95 13.38 -3.66
N ALA A 255 0.58 12.23 -4.23
CA ALA A 255 0.55 10.96 -3.50
C ALA A 255 1.96 10.44 -3.13
N LEU A 256 2.97 10.65 -3.99
CA LEU A 256 4.37 10.36 -3.69
C LEU A 256 4.91 11.32 -2.61
N LEU A 257 4.63 12.62 -2.72
CA LEU A 257 4.98 13.61 -1.70
C LEU A 257 4.32 13.29 -0.36
N TYR A 258 3.05 12.86 -0.39
CA TYR A 258 2.34 12.40 0.79
C TYR A 258 3.03 11.18 1.41
N SER A 259 3.40 10.21 0.60
CA SER A 259 4.07 8.99 1.07
C SER A 259 5.43 9.27 1.72
N ARG A 260 6.14 10.31 1.27
CA ARG A 260 7.50 10.63 1.74
C ARG A 260 7.54 11.65 2.87
N TRP A 261 6.76 12.73 2.76
CA TRP A 261 6.86 13.90 3.64
C TRP A 261 5.54 14.35 4.26
N LEU A 262 4.47 14.59 3.45
CA LEU A 262 3.27 15.28 3.93
C LEU A 262 2.58 14.52 5.07
N LYS A 263 2.64 13.19 5.08
CA LYS A 263 2.09 12.33 6.16
C LYS A 263 2.74 12.55 7.52
N THR A 264 3.93 13.20 7.58
CA THR A 264 4.63 13.50 8.84
C THR A 264 4.33 14.90 9.38
N LEU A 265 3.67 15.74 8.57
CA LEU A 265 3.30 17.11 8.93
C LEU A 265 1.90 17.12 9.51
N ARG A 266 1.77 17.57 10.78
CA ARG A 266 0.49 17.64 11.48
C ARG A 266 -0.49 18.50 10.70
N PHE A 267 -1.76 18.10 10.66
CA PHE A 267 -2.87 18.73 9.95
C PHE A 267 -2.73 18.77 8.42
N ILE A 268 -1.51 18.97 7.87
CA ILE A 268 -1.28 18.94 6.42
C ILE A 268 -1.59 17.55 5.86
N ASP A 269 -1.34 16.48 6.62
CA ASP A 269 -1.70 15.12 6.20
C ASP A 269 -3.22 14.98 6.01
N LEU A 270 -4.05 15.64 6.81
CA LEU A 270 -5.51 15.60 6.73
C LEU A 270 -6.01 16.26 5.44
N PHE A 271 -5.55 17.47 5.17
CA PHE A 271 -5.88 18.19 3.94
C PHE A 271 -5.33 17.49 2.69
N SER A 272 -4.12 16.93 2.78
CA SER A 272 -3.53 16.17 1.68
C SER A 272 -4.36 14.92 1.33
N LEU A 273 -4.89 14.22 2.34
CA LEU A 273 -5.80 13.09 2.11
C LEU A 273 -7.11 13.57 1.47
N GLY A 274 -7.71 14.65 1.98
CA GLY A 274 -8.90 15.27 1.36
C GLY A 274 -8.65 15.65 -0.10
N ALA A 275 -7.53 16.32 -0.37
CA ALA A 275 -7.12 16.70 -1.73
C ALA A 275 -6.93 15.50 -2.66
N LEU A 276 -6.28 14.41 -2.19
CA LEU A 276 -6.10 13.19 -2.97
C LEU A 276 -7.43 12.52 -3.34
N TYR A 277 -8.45 12.58 -2.47
CA TYR A 277 -9.79 12.10 -2.81
C TYR A 277 -10.48 13.04 -3.81
N THR A 278 -10.36 14.35 -3.61
CA THR A 278 -10.95 15.37 -4.50
C THR A 278 -10.30 15.33 -5.90
N LEU A 279 -8.99 15.10 -6.00
CA LEU A 279 -8.31 14.95 -7.29
C LEU A 279 -8.84 13.78 -8.12
N ARG A 280 -9.30 12.68 -7.48
CA ARG A 280 -9.96 11.58 -8.21
C ARG A 280 -11.26 12.04 -8.86
N VAL A 281 -12.04 12.82 -8.14
CA VAL A 281 -13.30 13.39 -8.67
C VAL A 281 -13.00 14.38 -9.81
N ALA A 282 -12.02 15.26 -9.63
CA ALA A 282 -11.61 16.19 -10.68
C ALA A 282 -11.12 15.45 -11.94
N ALA A 283 -10.32 14.41 -11.77
CA ALA A 283 -9.83 13.57 -12.87
C ALA A 283 -10.99 12.85 -13.58
N GLY A 284 -11.98 12.34 -12.83
CA GLY A 284 -13.18 11.73 -13.40
C GLY A 284 -13.97 12.71 -14.29
N ALA A 285 -14.12 13.96 -13.85
CA ALA A 285 -14.76 15.01 -14.65
C ALA A 285 -13.97 15.32 -15.93
N ALA A 286 -12.65 15.46 -15.81
CA ALA A 286 -11.76 15.71 -16.95
C ALA A 286 -11.74 14.53 -17.95
N ALA A 287 -11.90 13.31 -17.47
CA ALA A 287 -11.94 12.11 -18.34
C ALA A 287 -13.15 12.12 -19.26
N ILE A 288 -14.29 12.58 -18.80
CA ILE A 288 -15.55 12.68 -19.57
C ILE A 288 -15.74 14.07 -20.19
N HIS A 289 -14.67 14.84 -20.33
CA HIS A 289 -14.63 16.17 -20.95
C HIS A 289 -15.60 17.20 -20.32
N ILE A 290 -15.78 17.13 -18.99
CA ILE A 290 -16.60 18.09 -18.24
C ILE A 290 -15.70 18.89 -17.30
N TRP A 291 -15.94 20.20 -17.18
CA TRP A 291 -15.32 21.02 -16.15
C TRP A 291 -15.87 20.61 -14.78
N PRO A 292 -15.04 20.23 -13.83
CA PRO A 292 -15.52 19.90 -12.49
C PRO A 292 -16.14 21.17 -11.85
N SER A 293 -17.37 21.04 -11.35
CA SER A 293 -18.02 22.12 -10.63
C SER A 293 -17.21 22.51 -9.38
N PHE A 294 -16.99 23.80 -9.18
CA PHE A 294 -16.39 24.32 -7.95
C PHE A 294 -17.12 23.79 -6.70
N TRP A 295 -18.45 23.77 -6.72
CA TRP A 295 -19.28 23.29 -5.62
C TRP A 295 -19.05 21.79 -5.32
N LEU A 296 -18.92 20.97 -6.36
CA LEU A 296 -18.63 19.56 -6.19
C LEU A 296 -17.23 19.35 -5.58
N LEU A 297 -16.22 20.08 -6.06
CA LEU A 297 -14.86 19.98 -5.52
C LEU A 297 -14.78 20.49 -4.08
N ALA A 298 -15.47 21.60 -3.75
CA ALA A 298 -15.54 22.13 -2.39
C ALA A 298 -16.23 21.15 -1.44
N LEU A 299 -17.37 20.57 -1.85
CA LEU A 299 -18.07 19.52 -1.11
C LEU A 299 -17.13 18.33 -0.83
N CYS A 300 -16.46 17.81 -1.88
CA CYS A 300 -15.54 16.69 -1.75
C CYS A 300 -14.37 17.02 -0.82
N LEU A 301 -13.74 18.19 -0.97
CA LEU A 301 -12.62 18.59 -0.14
C LEU A 301 -13.02 18.67 1.34
N CYS A 302 -14.15 19.31 1.64
CA CYS A 302 -14.67 19.40 3.00
C CYS A 302 -15.02 18.01 3.57
N LEU A 303 -15.77 17.22 2.84
CA LEU A 303 -16.22 15.90 3.27
C LEU A 303 -15.04 14.95 3.50
N PHE A 304 -14.14 14.83 2.54
CA PHE A 304 -13.00 13.92 2.66
C PHE A 304 -11.96 14.38 3.67
N THR A 305 -11.83 15.69 3.92
CA THR A 305 -11.02 16.20 5.04
C THR A 305 -11.64 15.80 6.38
N SER A 306 -12.98 15.90 6.53
CA SER A 306 -13.67 15.41 7.73
C SER A 306 -13.46 13.91 7.94
N LEU A 307 -13.55 13.09 6.89
CA LEU A 307 -13.27 11.65 6.98
C LEU A 307 -11.80 11.35 7.32
N ALA A 308 -10.87 12.15 6.80
CA ALA A 308 -9.45 12.03 7.17
C ALA A 308 -9.23 12.35 8.66
N CYS A 309 -9.93 13.37 9.18
CA CYS A 309 -9.95 13.68 10.62
C CYS A 309 -10.53 12.53 11.44
N ALA A 310 -11.67 11.94 11.02
CA ALA A 310 -12.27 10.80 11.68
C ALA A 310 -11.33 9.58 11.74
N LYS A 311 -10.63 9.29 10.63
CA LYS A 311 -9.60 8.25 10.59
C LYS A 311 -8.49 8.50 11.61
N ARG A 312 -8.00 9.74 11.69
CA ARG A 312 -6.93 10.11 12.60
C ARG A 312 -7.39 10.06 14.05
N ALA A 313 -8.62 10.49 14.32
CA ALA A 313 -9.22 10.37 15.65
C ALA A 313 -9.34 8.90 16.08
N ALA A 314 -9.77 8.00 15.18
CA ALA A 314 -9.86 6.57 15.46
C ALA A 314 -8.48 5.95 15.78
N GLU A 315 -7.44 6.30 15.02
CA GLU A 315 -6.06 5.85 15.27
C GLU A 315 -5.54 6.33 16.63
N LEU A 316 -5.83 7.58 17.04
CA LEU A 316 -5.45 8.12 18.34
C LEU A 316 -6.21 7.46 19.50
N VAL A 317 -7.50 7.24 19.33
CA VAL A 317 -8.32 6.50 20.34
C VAL A 317 -7.80 5.07 20.49
N GLN A 318 -7.41 4.41 19.40
CA GLN A 318 -6.81 3.08 19.48
C GLN A 318 -5.44 3.10 20.15
N ALA A 319 -4.59 4.11 19.87
CA ALA A 319 -3.32 4.31 20.54
C ALA A 319 -3.52 4.50 22.06
N GLN A 320 -4.50 5.31 22.46
CA GLN A 320 -4.85 5.54 23.87
C GLN A 320 -5.28 4.23 24.56
N LYS A 321 -6.12 3.42 23.91
CA LYS A 321 -6.54 2.10 24.46
C LYS A 321 -5.36 1.14 24.64
N ASN A 322 -4.30 1.30 23.83
CA ASN A 322 -3.07 0.50 23.91
C ASN A 322 -2.02 1.12 24.86
N GLY A 323 -2.36 2.16 25.64
CA GLY A 323 -1.43 2.83 26.58
C GLY A 323 -0.37 3.72 25.90
N LEU A 324 -0.51 4.02 24.60
CA LEU A 324 0.43 4.85 23.86
C LEU A 324 0.05 6.34 23.94
N GLN A 325 1.04 7.22 24.03
CA GLN A 325 0.83 8.68 24.10
C GLN A 325 0.51 9.34 22.76
N GLY A 326 0.55 8.56 21.66
CA GLY A 326 0.28 9.09 20.34
C GLY A 326 0.70 8.16 19.20
N ILE A 327 0.70 8.68 17.98
CA ILE A 327 1.11 7.99 16.74
C ILE A 327 2.48 8.52 16.34
N SER A 328 3.56 7.86 16.74
CA SER A 328 4.95 8.33 16.59
C SER A 328 5.31 8.69 15.15
N ARG A 329 4.93 7.86 14.18
CA ARG A 329 5.26 8.04 12.76
C ARG A 329 4.63 9.28 12.13
N ARG A 330 3.50 9.77 12.65
CA ARG A 330 2.74 10.92 12.14
C ARG A 330 2.80 12.12 13.06
N ARG A 331 3.60 12.03 14.12
CA ARG A 331 3.83 13.07 15.14
C ARG A 331 2.55 13.60 15.82
N TYR A 332 1.42 12.83 15.78
CA TYR A 332 0.22 13.16 16.52
C TYR A 332 0.30 12.65 17.95
N GLN A 333 -0.16 13.49 18.88
CA GLN A 333 -0.27 13.19 20.31
C GLN A 333 -1.75 13.17 20.72
N LEU A 334 -2.06 12.56 21.87
CA LEU A 334 -3.44 12.50 22.37
C LEU A 334 -4.06 13.88 22.60
N GLN A 335 -3.25 14.89 22.91
CA GLN A 335 -3.70 16.28 23.04
C GLN A 335 -4.25 16.86 21.72
N ASP A 336 -3.79 16.38 20.57
CA ASP A 336 -4.25 16.84 19.24
C ASP A 336 -5.68 16.38 18.95
N LEU A 337 -6.23 15.41 19.71
CA LEU A 337 -7.55 14.84 19.47
C LEU A 337 -8.66 15.87 19.49
N LYS A 338 -8.58 16.89 20.38
CA LYS A 338 -9.56 17.99 20.45
C LYS A 338 -9.54 18.82 19.16
N ALA A 339 -8.36 19.22 18.68
CA ALA A 339 -8.19 20.00 17.45
C ALA A 339 -8.66 19.22 16.21
N ILE A 340 -8.33 17.91 16.14
CA ILE A 340 -8.78 17.03 15.04
C ILE A 340 -10.30 16.90 15.02
N ARG A 341 -10.95 16.76 16.19
CA ARG A 341 -12.42 16.73 16.29
C ARG A 341 -13.04 18.04 15.86
N ALA A 342 -12.50 19.18 16.29
CA ALA A 342 -12.98 20.50 15.92
C ALA A 342 -12.85 20.75 14.41
N LEU A 343 -11.68 20.43 13.81
CA LEU A 343 -11.46 20.55 12.37
C LEU A 343 -12.40 19.62 11.58
N GLY A 344 -12.58 18.39 12.05
CA GLY A 344 -13.48 17.43 11.42
C GLY A 344 -14.95 17.85 11.48
N ALA A 345 -15.40 18.43 12.59
CA ALA A 345 -16.74 19.00 12.71
C ALA A 345 -16.92 20.22 11.79
N LEU A 346 -15.94 21.14 11.78
CA LEU A 346 -15.96 22.32 10.91
C LEU A 346 -16.05 21.93 9.43
N THR A 347 -15.22 20.97 8.99
CA THR A 347 -15.23 20.51 7.59
C THR A 347 -16.49 19.71 7.25
N ALA A 348 -17.06 18.95 8.18
CA ALA A 348 -18.36 18.29 8.01
C ALA A 348 -19.49 19.29 7.82
N THR A 349 -19.56 20.29 8.70
CA THR A 349 -20.54 21.39 8.59
C THR A 349 -20.34 22.17 7.30
N GLY A 350 -19.08 22.44 6.92
CA GLY A 350 -18.73 23.06 5.65
C GLY A 350 -19.24 22.28 4.44
N ALA A 351 -19.15 20.96 4.44
CA ALA A 351 -19.68 20.12 3.37
C ALA A 351 -21.22 20.28 3.23
N CYS A 352 -21.94 20.28 4.35
CA CYS A 352 -23.39 20.51 4.34
C CYS A 352 -23.74 21.93 3.89
N ALA A 353 -22.99 22.94 4.35
CA ALA A 353 -23.18 24.33 3.94
C ALA A 353 -22.99 24.51 2.43
N VAL A 354 -21.94 23.92 1.86
CA VAL A 354 -21.68 23.92 0.40
C VAL A 354 -22.87 23.33 -0.36
N LEU A 355 -23.45 22.22 0.10
CA LEU A 355 -24.60 21.59 -0.54
C LEU A 355 -25.86 22.48 -0.47
N ILE A 356 -26.09 23.13 0.68
CA ILE A 356 -27.20 24.05 0.86
C ILE A 356 -27.05 25.30 -0.04
N ILE A 357 -25.86 25.89 -0.09
CA ILE A 357 -25.59 27.07 -0.95
C ILE A 357 -25.74 26.68 -2.43
N TYR A 358 -25.25 25.52 -2.82
CA TYR A 358 -25.43 25.02 -4.18
C TYR A 358 -26.90 24.91 -4.56
N THR A 359 -27.76 24.56 -3.60
CA THR A 359 -29.23 24.46 -3.82
C THR A 359 -29.85 25.76 -4.23
N SER A 360 -29.40 26.90 -3.67
CA SER A 360 -29.92 28.21 -4.01
C SER A 360 -29.32 28.80 -5.28
N GLU A 361 -28.05 28.55 -5.57
CA GLU A 361 -27.34 29.22 -6.68
C GLU A 361 -27.34 28.46 -8.01
N LYS A 362 -27.18 27.13 -7.98
CA LYS A 362 -26.96 26.33 -9.18
C LYS A 362 -28.03 25.26 -9.43
N ALA A 363 -28.55 24.65 -8.37
CA ALA A 363 -29.52 23.58 -8.51
C ALA A 363 -30.79 23.99 -9.26
N PRO A 364 -31.33 25.22 -9.12
CA PRO A 364 -32.52 25.63 -9.86
C PRO A 364 -32.39 25.66 -11.38
N LYS A 365 -31.13 25.67 -11.87
CA LYS A 365 -30.82 25.63 -13.31
C LYS A 365 -30.64 24.22 -13.86
N LEU A 366 -30.52 23.21 -12.98
CA LEU A 366 -30.10 21.84 -13.35
C LEU A 366 -31.12 20.78 -12.93
N TYR A 367 -31.96 21.08 -11.94
CA TYR A 367 -32.91 20.13 -11.35
C TYR A 367 -34.33 20.70 -11.35
N ALA A 368 -35.32 19.85 -11.58
CA ALA A 368 -36.72 20.22 -11.51
C ALA A 368 -37.16 20.54 -10.07
N ASN A 369 -36.60 19.81 -9.10
CA ASN A 369 -36.85 20.05 -7.67
C ASN A 369 -35.53 20.35 -6.93
N PRO A 370 -35.03 21.59 -6.95
CA PRO A 370 -33.78 21.94 -6.29
C PRO A 370 -33.82 21.75 -4.77
N TYR A 371 -34.97 21.84 -4.12
CA TYR A 371 -35.13 21.65 -2.68
C TYR A 371 -34.78 20.22 -2.25
N ALA A 372 -35.02 19.22 -3.10
CA ALA A 372 -34.62 17.83 -2.83
C ALA A 372 -33.12 17.70 -2.74
N VAL A 373 -32.35 18.45 -3.53
CA VAL A 373 -30.87 18.51 -3.44
C VAL A 373 -30.42 19.09 -2.09
N GLY A 374 -31.12 20.16 -1.61
CA GLY A 374 -30.82 20.75 -0.30
C GLY A 374 -31.13 19.78 0.85
N LEU A 375 -32.25 19.06 0.77
CA LEU A 375 -32.62 18.05 1.75
C LEU A 375 -31.62 16.89 1.82
N ALA A 376 -30.85 16.62 0.75
CA ALA A 376 -29.78 15.63 0.76
C ALA A 376 -28.65 15.95 1.77
N ALA A 377 -28.57 17.19 2.25
CA ALA A 377 -27.65 17.56 3.34
C ALA A 377 -27.98 16.82 4.66
N LEU A 378 -29.23 16.46 4.91
CA LEU A 378 -29.64 15.74 6.12
C LEU A 378 -29.07 14.31 6.19
N PRO A 379 -29.31 13.42 5.20
CA PRO A 379 -28.69 12.08 5.22
C PRO A 379 -27.18 12.15 5.14
N LEU A 380 -26.58 13.13 4.46
CA LEU A 380 -25.15 13.37 4.44
C LEU A 380 -24.61 13.66 5.85
N MET A 381 -25.23 14.59 6.56
CA MET A 381 -24.84 14.94 7.94
C MET A 381 -25.00 13.76 8.89
N LEU A 382 -26.15 13.05 8.81
CA LEU A 382 -26.38 11.84 9.63
C LEU A 382 -25.32 10.76 9.36
N TRP A 383 -24.91 10.58 8.10
CA TRP A 383 -23.87 9.66 7.74
C TRP A 383 -22.51 10.07 8.31
N VAL A 384 -22.13 11.34 8.20
CA VAL A 384 -20.87 11.84 8.77
C VAL A 384 -20.86 11.68 10.27
N VAL A 385 -21.96 12.04 10.97
CA VAL A 385 -22.10 11.85 12.41
C VAL A 385 -21.96 10.38 12.78
N HIS A 386 -22.60 9.47 12.04
CA HIS A 386 -22.46 8.01 12.27
C HIS A 386 -21.01 7.55 12.14
N ILE A 387 -20.29 7.97 11.08
CA ILE A 387 -18.87 7.63 10.92
C ILE A 387 -18.04 8.17 12.09
N TRP A 388 -18.29 9.41 12.55
CA TRP A 388 -17.60 9.99 13.69
C TRP A 388 -17.88 9.25 15.01
N GLN A 389 -19.12 8.82 15.26
CA GLN A 389 -19.45 8.00 16.41
C GLN A 389 -18.65 6.70 16.41
N LYS A 390 -18.59 6.01 15.28
CA LYS A 390 -17.80 4.78 15.12
C LYS A 390 -16.29 5.02 15.27
N ALA A 391 -15.77 6.11 14.73
CA ALA A 391 -14.36 6.50 14.85
C ALA A 391 -13.97 6.76 16.31
N THR A 392 -14.76 7.55 17.04
CA THR A 392 -14.51 7.89 18.45
C THR A 392 -14.73 6.72 19.41
N ALA A 393 -15.56 5.74 19.04
CA ALA A 393 -15.69 4.47 19.76
C ALA A 393 -14.50 3.53 19.52
N GLY A 394 -13.61 3.84 18.56
CA GLY A 394 -12.47 2.99 18.17
C GLY A 394 -12.89 1.74 17.39
N GLN A 395 -14.05 1.80 16.73
CA GLN A 395 -14.57 0.69 15.91
C GLN A 395 -14.05 0.72 14.47
N ILE A 396 -13.49 1.84 14.03
CA ILE A 396 -12.88 1.98 12.71
C ILE A 396 -11.39 1.63 12.81
N ARG A 397 -10.98 0.47 12.28
CA ARG A 397 -9.58 0.02 12.24
C ARG A 397 -8.90 0.32 10.91
N GLU A 398 -9.69 0.49 9.85
CA GLU A 398 -9.25 0.74 8.48
C GLU A 398 -9.60 2.18 8.06
N ASP A 399 -9.67 2.40 6.76
CA ASP A 399 -10.11 3.66 6.19
C ASP A 399 -11.63 3.83 6.36
N PRO A 400 -12.16 5.03 6.76
CA PRO A 400 -13.59 5.27 6.92
C PRO A 400 -14.43 4.99 5.67
N VAL A 401 -13.87 5.19 4.47
CA VAL A 401 -14.55 4.85 3.21
C VAL A 401 -14.71 3.33 3.06
N LEU A 402 -13.67 2.55 3.40
CA LEU A 402 -13.76 1.08 3.39
C LEU A 402 -14.70 0.56 4.48
N PHE A 403 -14.73 1.22 5.65
CA PHE A 403 -15.68 0.90 6.71
C PHE A 403 -17.12 1.12 6.23
N ALA A 404 -17.41 2.28 5.61
CA ALA A 404 -18.75 2.61 5.12
C ALA A 404 -19.31 1.57 4.13
N LEU A 405 -18.45 0.96 3.31
CA LEU A 405 -18.86 -0.09 2.36
C LEU A 405 -19.27 -1.41 3.02
N ARG A 406 -18.88 -1.63 4.28
CA ARG A 406 -19.25 -2.83 5.06
C ARG A 406 -20.35 -2.54 6.07
N ASP A 407 -20.75 -1.29 6.22
CA ASP A 407 -21.70 -0.84 7.25
C ASP A 407 -23.10 -0.65 6.67
N ALA A 408 -24.08 -1.40 7.17
CA ALA A 408 -25.46 -1.38 6.66
C ALA A 408 -26.12 -0.01 6.80
N LYS A 409 -25.83 0.75 7.90
CA LYS A 409 -26.37 2.10 8.10
C LYS A 409 -25.82 3.08 7.07
N SER A 410 -24.54 2.94 6.69
CA SER A 410 -23.94 3.74 5.63
C SER A 410 -24.63 3.50 4.28
N TRP A 411 -24.96 2.25 3.95
CA TRP A 411 -25.70 1.92 2.74
C TRP A 411 -27.11 2.49 2.75
N LEU A 412 -27.84 2.42 3.88
CA LEU A 412 -29.16 3.00 4.02
C LEU A 412 -29.13 4.51 3.78
N LEU A 413 -28.21 5.23 4.44
CA LEU A 413 -28.08 6.68 4.32
C LEU A 413 -27.65 7.11 2.91
N LEU A 414 -26.75 6.33 2.26
CA LEU A 414 -26.38 6.55 0.88
C LEU A 414 -27.57 6.33 -0.08
N ALA A 415 -28.37 5.29 0.15
CA ALA A 415 -29.58 5.05 -0.65
C ALA A 415 -30.58 6.19 -0.53
N VAL A 416 -30.80 6.72 0.69
CA VAL A 416 -31.66 7.88 0.92
C VAL A 416 -31.09 9.12 0.21
N LEU A 417 -29.77 9.34 0.29
CA LEU A 417 -29.11 10.45 -0.38
C LEU A 417 -29.27 10.34 -1.91
N LEU A 418 -29.06 9.16 -2.49
CA LEU A 418 -29.26 8.92 -3.91
C LEU A 418 -30.72 9.11 -4.33
N LEU A 419 -31.68 8.67 -3.50
CA LEU A 419 -33.11 8.88 -3.75
C LEU A 419 -33.44 10.37 -3.81
N MET A 420 -32.86 11.20 -2.92
CA MET A 420 -33.06 12.67 -2.97
C MET A 420 -32.56 13.26 -4.29
N PHE A 421 -31.42 12.79 -4.81
CA PHE A 421 -30.92 13.21 -6.12
C PHE A 421 -31.81 12.72 -7.28
N VAL A 422 -32.39 11.52 -7.20
CA VAL A 422 -33.33 10.99 -8.21
C VAL A 422 -34.63 11.82 -8.19
N LEU A 423 -35.16 12.13 -7.00
CA LEU A 423 -36.36 12.97 -6.86
C LEU A 423 -36.14 14.44 -7.28
N ALA A 424 -34.89 14.89 -7.35
CA ALA A 424 -34.53 16.21 -7.85
C ALA A 424 -34.50 16.28 -9.37
N GLN A 425 -34.42 15.16 -10.08
CA GLN A 425 -34.30 15.12 -11.55
C GLN A 425 -35.58 15.61 -12.24
N PRO A 426 -35.49 16.11 -13.50
CA PRO A 426 -36.64 16.50 -14.30
C PRO A 426 -37.55 15.32 -14.63
#